data_8b628ab5ee7a77f8d4bf39e880a64eb5
#
_entry.id   8b628ab5ee7a77f8d4bf39e880a64eb5
#
_cell.length_a   1.000
_cell.length_b   1.000
_cell.length_c   1.000
_cell.angle_alpha   90.00
_cell.angle_beta   90.00
_cell.angle_gamma   90.00
#
_symmetry.space_group_name_H-M   'P 1'
#
loop_
_entity.id
_entity.type
_entity.pdbx_description
1 polymer ?
#
loop_
_entity_poly.entity_id
_entity_poly.type
_entity_poly.pdbx_seq_one_letter_code
_entity_poly.pdbx_strand_id
1 'polypeptide(L)'
;MFKSLTISRKLLLSSLIFLLPIAVLMYFFLVSYNQKIFFTENEIEGNNLLYQNVTLGNLLGKYHREVFLHKADLSDDTFKAKSEDVKALENKIDKTISTIVEDGSEFFADHKNRLKGEISIKSEYIKPGELAESWRELKAHADLYDKQEFTDAYIAMYKDLLSLIRYTGDISNLILDPDLDSYYLMDISLLTIPDVIYKQSLIHHYGDKFLLADTLERYEKQFTEFHLAHITDDILRHIEKSLATSINSDNEFYDISPTLADTLPLYFNKMHASYGEFADFDSETEDTDYLNSSLYPVYERLSTDLFNNVYEFWIKTNHELEILLEHRLEYYKNRRTIALVVSIVFISAPFFLK
;
A
#
# COMPACT_ATOMS: atom_id res chain seq x y z
N MET A 1 -16.21 -61.03 -23.70
CA MET A 1 -14.84 -60.54 -23.72
C MET A 1 -14.15 -60.61 -22.33
N PHE A 2 -14.81 -60.50 -21.19
CA PHE A 2 -14.21 -60.57 -19.86
C PHE A 2 -13.90 -61.98 -19.31
N LYS A 3 -14.51 -63.05 -19.87
CA LYS A 3 -14.33 -64.41 -19.36
C LYS A 3 -12.97 -65.06 -19.66
N SER A 4 -12.22 -64.58 -20.61
CA SER A 4 -10.92 -65.14 -21.06
C SER A 4 -9.70 -64.44 -20.48
N LEU A 5 -9.86 -63.45 -19.59
CA LEU A 5 -8.74 -62.72 -18.97
C LEU A 5 -8.23 -63.45 -17.73
N THR A 6 -6.94 -63.50 -17.56
CA THR A 6 -6.29 -63.99 -16.33
C THR A 6 -6.70 -63.12 -15.13
N ILE A 7 -6.66 -63.68 -13.91
CA ILE A 7 -7.04 -63.01 -12.68
C ILE A 7 -6.25 -61.70 -12.52
N SER A 8 -4.94 -61.71 -12.81
CA SER A 8 -4.08 -60.54 -12.79
C SER A 8 -4.55 -59.41 -13.73
N ARG A 9 -4.97 -59.75 -14.96
CA ARG A 9 -5.52 -58.76 -15.92
C ARG A 9 -6.86 -58.20 -15.50
N LYS A 10 -7.69 -58.98 -14.82
CA LYS A 10 -8.97 -58.51 -14.27
C LYS A 10 -8.78 -57.52 -13.12
N LEU A 11 -7.83 -57.84 -12.23
CA LEU A 11 -7.43 -56.94 -11.14
C LEU A 11 -6.85 -55.61 -11.65
N LEU A 12 -5.99 -55.71 -12.66
CA LEU A 12 -5.38 -54.51 -13.28
C LEU A 12 -6.43 -53.63 -13.99
N LEU A 13 -7.40 -54.22 -14.70
CA LEU A 13 -8.51 -53.49 -15.31
C LEU A 13 -9.43 -52.87 -14.28
N SER A 14 -9.73 -53.57 -13.18
CA SER A 14 -10.50 -53.03 -12.08
C SER A 14 -9.81 -51.84 -11.42
N SER A 15 -8.49 -51.95 -11.10
CA SER A 15 -7.75 -50.86 -10.53
C SER A 15 -7.63 -49.64 -11.47
N LEU A 16 -7.49 -49.84 -12.79
CA LEU A 16 -7.50 -48.76 -13.77
C LEU A 16 -8.84 -48.00 -13.82
N ILE A 17 -9.96 -48.69 -13.67
CA ILE A 17 -11.29 -48.05 -13.62
C ILE A 17 -11.43 -47.17 -12.37
N PHE A 18 -10.89 -47.58 -11.21
CA PHE A 18 -10.91 -46.80 -9.98
C PHE A 18 -9.91 -45.64 -10.02
N LEU A 19 -8.80 -45.75 -10.78
CA LEU A 19 -7.83 -44.68 -10.93
C LEU A 19 -8.38 -43.48 -11.73
N LEU A 20 -9.32 -43.68 -12.64
CA LEU A 20 -9.83 -42.60 -13.50
C LEU A 20 -10.53 -41.49 -12.69
N PRO A 21 -11.50 -41.74 -11.79
CA PRO A 21 -12.07 -40.67 -10.96
C PRO A 21 -11.04 -40.03 -10.03
N ILE A 22 -10.07 -40.77 -9.51
CA ILE A 22 -8.99 -40.22 -8.69
C ILE A 22 -8.13 -39.27 -9.52
N ALA A 23 -7.74 -39.65 -10.74
CA ALA A 23 -6.96 -38.80 -11.63
C ALA A 23 -7.71 -37.50 -11.98
N VAL A 24 -9.01 -37.56 -12.20
CA VAL A 24 -9.86 -36.39 -12.46
C VAL A 24 -9.91 -35.47 -11.23
N LEU A 25 -10.11 -36.00 -10.03
CA LEU A 25 -10.10 -35.23 -8.79
C LEU A 25 -8.74 -34.56 -8.55
N MET A 26 -7.65 -35.31 -8.75
CA MET A 26 -6.29 -34.78 -8.60
C MET A 26 -6.00 -33.69 -9.62
N TYR A 27 -6.47 -33.82 -10.85
CA TYR A 27 -6.36 -32.76 -11.86
C TYR A 27 -7.04 -31.46 -11.38
N PHE A 28 -8.29 -31.53 -10.91
CA PHE A 28 -8.98 -30.35 -10.38
C PHE A 28 -8.27 -29.76 -9.16
N PHE A 29 -7.72 -30.60 -8.31
CA PHE A 29 -6.98 -30.18 -7.14
C PHE A 29 -5.71 -29.39 -7.53
N LEU A 30 -4.93 -29.91 -8.49
CA LEU A 30 -3.75 -29.24 -9.00
C LEU A 30 -4.08 -27.91 -9.70
N VAL A 31 -5.14 -27.89 -10.50
CA VAL A 31 -5.62 -26.66 -11.14
C VAL A 31 -6.00 -25.62 -10.08
N SER A 32 -6.74 -26.02 -9.04
CA SER A 32 -7.13 -25.13 -7.95
C SER A 32 -5.92 -24.54 -7.20
N TYR A 33 -4.92 -25.37 -6.86
CA TYR A 33 -3.72 -24.85 -6.21
C TYR A 33 -2.89 -23.94 -7.12
N ASN A 34 -2.79 -24.25 -8.41
CA ASN A 34 -2.10 -23.35 -9.35
C ASN A 34 -2.80 -21.99 -9.45
N GLN A 35 -4.13 -21.94 -9.42
CA GLN A 35 -4.89 -20.69 -9.40
C GLN A 35 -4.63 -19.89 -8.11
N LYS A 36 -4.62 -20.55 -6.95
CA LYS A 36 -4.32 -19.90 -5.67
C LYS A 36 -2.88 -19.36 -5.61
N ILE A 37 -1.91 -20.15 -6.08
CA ILE A 37 -0.51 -19.74 -6.17
C ILE A 37 -0.39 -18.48 -7.05
N PHE A 38 -0.95 -18.50 -8.25
CA PHE A 38 -0.93 -17.37 -9.17
C PHE A 38 -1.64 -16.14 -8.59
N PHE A 39 -2.75 -16.33 -7.87
CA PHE A 39 -3.46 -15.25 -7.20
C PHE A 39 -2.57 -14.59 -6.15
N THR A 40 -1.96 -15.38 -5.26
CA THR A 40 -1.10 -14.85 -4.20
C THR A 40 0.23 -14.27 -4.73
N GLU A 41 0.80 -14.83 -5.79
CA GLU A 41 1.97 -14.24 -6.46
C GLU A 41 1.67 -12.83 -6.98
N ASN A 42 0.48 -12.60 -7.55
CA ASN A 42 0.06 -11.26 -7.95
C ASN A 42 -0.16 -10.31 -6.77
N GLU A 43 -0.72 -10.80 -5.65
CA GLU A 43 -0.89 -9.98 -4.44
C GLU A 43 0.47 -9.50 -3.91
N ILE A 44 1.47 -10.39 -3.86
CA ILE A 44 2.84 -10.04 -3.44
C ILE A 44 3.45 -9.00 -4.37
N GLU A 45 3.31 -9.18 -5.69
CA GLU A 45 3.82 -8.22 -6.67
C GLU A 45 3.11 -6.85 -6.55
N GLY A 46 1.79 -6.86 -6.33
CA GLY A 46 1.01 -5.67 -6.02
C GLY A 46 1.47 -4.97 -4.75
N ASN A 47 1.78 -5.73 -3.69
CA ASN A 47 2.29 -5.19 -2.44
C ASN A 47 3.69 -4.54 -2.60
N ASN A 48 4.55 -5.12 -3.42
CA ASN A 48 5.85 -4.54 -3.75
C ASN A 48 5.72 -3.21 -4.52
N LEU A 49 4.80 -3.14 -5.49
CA LEU A 49 4.50 -1.89 -6.20
C LEU A 49 3.84 -0.86 -5.27
N LEU A 50 2.96 -1.29 -4.36
CA LEU A 50 2.38 -0.43 -3.35
C LEU A 50 3.46 0.22 -2.48
N TYR A 51 4.48 -0.54 -2.08
CA TYR A 51 5.59 -0.02 -1.30
C TYR A 51 6.30 1.15 -2.01
N GLN A 52 6.56 1.02 -3.32
CA GLN A 52 7.19 2.07 -4.11
C GLN A 52 6.26 3.30 -4.24
N ASN A 53 4.98 3.08 -4.49
CA ASN A 53 4.01 4.16 -4.68
C ASN A 53 3.80 4.98 -3.40
N VAL A 54 3.67 4.35 -2.22
CA VAL A 54 3.48 5.08 -0.96
C VAL A 54 4.78 5.74 -0.49
N THR A 55 5.94 5.12 -0.78
CA THR A 55 7.24 5.78 -0.59
C THR A 55 7.34 7.06 -1.41
N LEU A 56 6.88 7.03 -2.67
CA LEU A 56 6.78 8.22 -3.50
C LEU A 56 5.87 9.28 -2.87
N GLY A 57 4.70 8.89 -2.36
CA GLY A 57 3.78 9.81 -1.68
C GLY A 57 4.42 10.53 -0.49
N ASN A 58 5.16 9.79 0.34
CA ASN A 58 5.91 10.37 1.46
C ASN A 58 7.01 11.35 0.98
N LEU A 59 7.72 11.01 -0.11
CA LEU A 59 8.73 11.91 -0.69
C LEU A 59 8.12 13.16 -1.31
N LEU A 60 6.99 13.04 -1.99
CA LEU A 60 6.25 14.17 -2.58
C LEU A 60 5.73 15.12 -1.51
N GLY A 61 5.21 14.61 -0.38
CA GLY A 61 4.80 15.45 0.74
C GLY A 61 5.96 16.26 1.31
N LYS A 62 7.13 15.63 1.49
CA LYS A 62 8.35 16.32 1.93
C LYS A 62 8.84 17.34 0.90
N TYR A 63 8.82 16.98 -0.39
CA TYR A 63 9.21 17.88 -1.47
C TYR A 63 8.31 19.12 -1.55
N HIS A 64 7.00 18.92 -1.48
CA HIS A 64 6.04 20.01 -1.49
C HIS A 64 6.31 20.99 -0.35
N ARG A 65 6.50 20.49 0.87
CA ARG A 65 6.82 21.32 2.04
C ARG A 65 8.11 22.09 1.87
N GLU A 66 9.20 21.43 1.48
CA GLU A 66 10.51 22.09 1.31
C GLU A 66 10.46 23.18 0.24
N VAL A 67 9.82 22.93 -0.91
CA VAL A 67 9.66 23.95 -1.96
C VAL A 67 8.77 25.11 -1.49
N PHE A 68 7.70 24.83 -0.76
CA PHE A 68 6.81 25.87 -0.22
C PHE A 68 7.55 26.77 0.79
N LEU A 69 8.28 26.19 1.73
CA LEU A 69 9.08 26.92 2.72
C LEU A 69 10.16 27.75 2.05
N HIS A 70 10.79 27.20 1.02
CA HIS A 70 11.77 27.91 0.21
C HIS A 70 11.20 29.15 -0.49
N LYS A 71 9.97 29.04 -1.03
CA LYS A 71 9.27 30.18 -1.64
C LYS A 71 8.78 31.20 -0.60
N ALA A 72 8.69 30.82 0.68
CA ALA A 72 8.25 31.68 1.77
C ALA A 72 9.41 32.52 2.38
N ASP A 73 10.63 31.98 2.37
CA ASP A 73 11.82 32.59 3.02
C ASP A 73 12.69 33.29 1.98
N LEU A 74 12.73 34.61 2.05
CA LEU A 74 13.48 35.49 1.11
C LEU A 74 14.90 35.79 1.59
N SER A 75 15.43 35.13 2.62
CA SER A 75 16.80 35.37 3.10
C SER A 75 17.84 34.51 2.37
N ASP A 76 18.89 35.16 1.85
CA ASP A 76 19.86 34.64 0.86
C ASP A 76 20.70 33.42 1.35
N ASP A 77 21.01 33.31 2.63
CA ASP A 77 21.89 32.25 3.16
C ASP A 77 21.17 30.95 3.50
N THR A 78 19.93 31.05 3.93
CA THR A 78 19.01 29.87 4.13
C THR A 78 18.63 29.26 2.79
N PHE A 79 18.58 30.03 1.75
CA PHE A 79 18.24 29.69 0.38
C PHE A 79 19.15 28.57 -0.21
N LYS A 80 20.48 28.64 -0.01
CA LYS A 80 21.41 27.64 -0.58
C LYS A 80 21.33 26.28 0.08
N ALA A 81 21.17 26.24 1.40
CA ALA A 81 21.03 24.97 2.13
C ALA A 81 19.71 24.25 1.76
N LYS A 82 18.60 24.97 1.74
CA LYS A 82 17.29 24.45 1.31
C LYS A 82 17.29 24.00 -0.16
N SER A 83 18.03 24.65 -1.05
CA SER A 83 18.21 24.24 -2.43
C SER A 83 18.93 22.88 -2.59
N GLU A 84 19.84 22.52 -1.68
CA GLU A 84 20.49 21.20 -1.67
C GLU A 84 19.54 20.11 -1.19
N ASP A 85 18.69 20.37 -0.19
CA ASP A 85 17.68 19.43 0.32
C ASP A 85 16.59 19.17 -0.74
N VAL A 86 16.11 20.22 -1.42
CA VAL A 86 15.16 20.07 -2.53
C VAL A 86 15.74 19.19 -3.64
N LYS A 87 16.99 19.42 -4.06
CA LYS A 87 17.66 18.59 -5.08
C LYS A 87 17.85 17.13 -4.62
N ALA A 88 18.18 16.93 -3.34
CA ALA A 88 18.31 15.59 -2.79
C ALA A 88 16.95 14.83 -2.83
N LEU A 89 15.85 15.52 -2.54
CA LEU A 89 14.49 14.97 -2.65
C LEU A 89 14.13 14.68 -4.12
N GLU A 90 14.39 15.61 -5.04
CA GLU A 90 14.18 15.39 -6.47
C GLU A 90 14.89 14.15 -6.99
N ASN A 91 16.15 13.94 -6.63
CA ASN A 91 16.92 12.77 -7.02
C ASN A 91 16.31 11.46 -6.46
N LYS A 92 15.80 11.49 -5.22
CA LYS A 92 15.12 10.34 -4.63
C LYS A 92 13.79 10.06 -5.34
N ILE A 93 13.02 11.09 -5.64
CA ILE A 93 11.76 10.99 -6.38
C ILE A 93 12.00 10.46 -7.78
N ASP A 94 12.98 11.01 -8.52
CA ASP A 94 13.36 10.54 -9.86
C ASP A 94 13.69 9.05 -9.85
N LYS A 95 14.48 8.60 -8.87
CA LYS A 95 14.83 7.18 -8.71
C LYS A 95 13.61 6.33 -8.42
N THR A 96 12.76 6.76 -7.48
CA THR A 96 11.55 6.00 -7.09
C THR A 96 10.59 5.88 -8.27
N ILE A 97 10.37 6.96 -9.02
CA ILE A 97 9.52 6.95 -10.23
C ILE A 97 10.11 6.03 -11.31
N SER A 98 11.44 6.05 -11.51
CA SER A 98 12.08 5.13 -12.46
C SER A 98 11.81 3.67 -12.08
N THR A 99 11.93 3.33 -10.79
CA THR A 99 11.60 1.98 -10.30
C THR A 99 10.13 1.64 -10.53
N ILE A 100 9.19 2.56 -10.22
CA ILE A 100 7.75 2.37 -10.46
C ILE A 100 7.46 2.13 -11.95
N VAL A 101 8.15 2.84 -12.85
CA VAL A 101 7.97 2.67 -14.30
C VAL A 101 8.57 1.35 -14.77
N GLU A 102 9.75 0.97 -14.30
CA GLU A 102 10.43 -0.28 -14.69
C GLU A 102 9.62 -1.50 -14.21
N ASP A 103 9.35 -1.60 -12.92
CA ASP A 103 8.65 -2.74 -12.32
C ASP A 103 7.17 -2.76 -12.72
N GLY A 104 6.52 -1.59 -12.73
CA GLY A 104 5.10 -1.47 -13.05
C GLY A 104 4.79 -1.72 -14.53
N SER A 105 5.67 -1.36 -15.48
CA SER A 105 5.34 -1.43 -16.91
C SER A 105 5.04 -2.85 -17.37
N GLU A 106 5.80 -3.85 -16.92
CA GLU A 106 5.58 -5.26 -17.22
C GLU A 106 4.30 -5.76 -16.54
N PHE A 107 4.18 -5.52 -15.24
CA PHE A 107 3.02 -5.92 -14.44
C PHE A 107 1.70 -5.37 -14.99
N PHE A 108 1.64 -4.07 -15.30
CA PHE A 108 0.43 -3.45 -15.86
C PHE A 108 0.13 -3.92 -17.30
N ALA A 109 1.15 -4.29 -18.09
CA ALA A 109 0.96 -4.83 -19.43
C ALA A 109 0.31 -6.22 -19.40
N ASP A 110 0.75 -7.09 -18.51
CA ASP A 110 0.25 -8.47 -18.37
C ASP A 110 -1.19 -8.51 -17.82
N HIS A 111 -1.53 -7.54 -16.96
CA HIS A 111 -2.83 -7.48 -16.30
C HIS A 111 -3.87 -6.60 -17.01
N LYS A 112 -3.50 -5.92 -18.09
CA LYS A 112 -4.35 -5.00 -18.85
C LYS A 112 -5.72 -5.56 -19.27
N ASN A 113 -5.86 -6.87 -19.39
CA ASN A 113 -7.08 -7.52 -19.83
C ASN A 113 -8.07 -7.84 -18.69
N ARG A 114 -7.66 -7.73 -17.42
CA ARG A 114 -8.50 -8.11 -16.27
C ARG A 114 -9.68 -7.16 -16.03
N LEU A 115 -9.48 -5.86 -16.28
CA LEU A 115 -10.52 -4.84 -16.10
C LEU A 115 -11.33 -4.54 -17.37
N LYS A 116 -11.20 -5.34 -18.42
CA LYS A 116 -12.04 -5.27 -19.62
C LYS A 116 -13.43 -5.89 -19.40
N GLY A 117 -14.11 -5.51 -18.33
CA GLY A 117 -15.56 -5.65 -18.26
C GLY A 117 -16.22 -4.60 -19.14
N GLU A 118 -17.35 -4.93 -19.79
CA GLU A 118 -18.12 -4.09 -20.73
C GLU A 118 -18.74 -2.82 -20.10
N ILE A 119 -18.31 -2.40 -18.92
CA ILE A 119 -18.73 -1.15 -18.32
C ILE A 119 -17.81 -0.07 -18.87
N SER A 120 -18.32 0.66 -19.88
CA SER A 120 -17.74 1.88 -20.45
C SER A 120 -17.75 3.07 -19.47
N ILE A 121 -17.43 2.83 -18.21
CA ILE A 121 -16.95 3.86 -17.31
C ILE A 121 -15.48 3.99 -17.66
N LYS A 122 -15.08 5.11 -18.26
CA LYS A 122 -13.68 5.53 -18.30
C LYS A 122 -13.20 5.61 -16.85
N SER A 123 -12.72 4.50 -16.29
CA SER A 123 -11.89 4.53 -15.12
C SER A 123 -10.58 5.16 -15.61
N GLU A 124 -10.39 6.41 -15.32
CA GLU A 124 -9.15 7.15 -15.57
C GLU A 124 -8.08 6.67 -14.58
N TYR A 125 -7.74 5.39 -14.66
CA TYR A 125 -6.56 4.90 -13.96
C TYR A 125 -5.33 5.43 -14.69
N ILE A 126 -4.51 6.13 -13.94
CA ILE A 126 -3.23 6.61 -14.44
C ILE A 126 -2.24 5.45 -14.55
N LYS A 127 -1.37 5.50 -15.54
CA LYS A 127 -0.28 4.55 -15.72
C LYS A 127 1.02 5.08 -15.14
N PRO A 128 2.00 4.21 -14.80
CA PRO A 128 3.29 4.64 -14.29
C PRO A 128 4.00 5.70 -15.16
N GLY A 129 3.92 5.56 -16.50
CA GLY A 129 4.49 6.54 -17.42
C GLY A 129 3.82 7.90 -17.41
N GLU A 130 2.50 7.95 -17.18
CA GLU A 130 1.74 9.19 -17.06
C GLU A 130 2.08 9.90 -15.74
N LEU A 131 2.23 9.15 -14.63
CA LEU A 131 2.71 9.69 -13.36
C LEU A 131 4.12 10.28 -13.48
N ALA A 132 5.02 9.63 -14.23
CA ALA A 132 6.35 10.15 -14.51
C ALA A 132 6.32 11.45 -15.33
N GLU A 133 5.33 11.64 -16.20
CA GLU A 133 5.10 12.90 -16.93
C GLU A 133 4.64 14.00 -15.96
N SER A 134 3.61 13.74 -15.14
CA SER A 134 3.13 14.67 -14.13
C SER A 134 4.25 15.17 -13.20
N TRP A 135 5.17 14.27 -12.80
CA TRP A 135 6.35 14.64 -12.03
C TRP A 135 7.31 15.54 -12.81
N ARG A 136 7.61 15.22 -14.07
CA ARG A 136 8.49 16.03 -14.91
C ARG A 136 7.96 17.44 -15.09
N GLU A 137 6.65 17.57 -15.29
CA GLU A 137 5.99 18.87 -15.41
C GLU A 137 6.06 19.66 -14.10
N LEU A 138 5.71 19.04 -12.96
CA LEU A 138 5.79 19.69 -11.64
C LEU A 138 7.21 20.17 -11.34
N LYS A 139 8.20 19.30 -11.54
CA LYS A 139 9.62 19.62 -11.29
C LYS A 139 10.13 20.74 -12.21
N ALA A 140 9.81 20.70 -13.50
CA ALA A 140 10.28 21.68 -14.49
C ALA A 140 9.70 23.08 -14.25
N HIS A 141 8.51 23.18 -13.66
CA HIS A 141 7.83 24.46 -13.44
C HIS A 141 7.84 24.90 -11.96
N ALA A 142 8.46 24.12 -11.07
CA ALA A 142 8.47 24.40 -9.63
C ALA A 142 8.99 25.83 -9.31
N ASP A 143 10.03 26.30 -10.01
CA ASP A 143 10.58 27.64 -9.81
C ASP A 143 9.74 28.76 -10.45
N LEU A 144 8.92 28.42 -11.46
CA LEU A 144 8.09 29.37 -12.22
C LEU A 144 6.74 29.63 -11.56
N TYR A 145 6.18 28.61 -10.91
CA TYR A 145 4.89 28.70 -10.22
C TYR A 145 4.96 29.64 -9.02
N ASP A 146 3.88 30.37 -8.78
CA ASP A 146 3.66 30.95 -7.47
C ASP A 146 3.32 29.86 -6.43
N LYS A 147 3.13 30.25 -5.15
CA LYS A 147 2.86 29.30 -4.07
C LYS A 147 1.57 28.52 -4.28
N GLN A 148 0.52 29.17 -4.78
CA GLN A 148 -0.77 28.54 -5.01
C GLN A 148 -0.74 27.62 -6.23
N GLU A 149 -0.17 28.09 -7.33
CA GLU A 149 0.00 27.29 -8.55
C GLU A 149 0.83 26.03 -8.29
N PHE A 150 1.90 26.14 -7.49
CA PHE A 150 2.71 24.99 -7.12
C PHE A 150 1.93 23.99 -6.26
N THR A 151 1.16 24.47 -5.29
CA THR A 151 0.31 23.62 -4.44
C THR A 151 -0.78 22.92 -5.27
N ASP A 152 -1.42 23.63 -6.20
CA ASP A 152 -2.44 23.03 -7.07
C ASP A 152 -1.87 21.95 -7.98
N ALA A 153 -0.67 22.18 -8.54
CA ALA A 153 0.03 21.19 -9.36
C ALA A 153 0.47 19.96 -8.54
N TYR A 154 0.94 20.16 -7.31
CA TYR A 154 1.22 19.09 -6.36
C TYR A 154 -0.01 18.27 -6.04
N ILE A 155 -1.14 18.92 -5.73
CA ILE A 155 -2.42 18.25 -5.44
C ILE A 155 -2.86 17.39 -6.63
N ALA A 156 -2.75 17.89 -7.85
CA ALA A 156 -3.07 17.15 -9.05
C ALA A 156 -2.20 15.89 -9.19
N MET A 157 -0.89 16.03 -9.07
CA MET A 157 0.05 14.91 -9.12
C MET A 157 -0.19 13.88 -8.01
N TYR A 158 -0.50 14.32 -6.79
CA TYR A 158 -0.77 13.39 -5.69
C TYR A 158 -2.08 12.60 -5.91
N LYS A 159 -3.09 13.21 -6.49
CA LYS A 159 -4.33 12.51 -6.90
C LYS A 159 -4.04 11.46 -7.98
N ASP A 160 -3.14 11.75 -8.90
CA ASP A 160 -2.67 10.79 -9.89
C ASP A 160 -2.00 9.59 -9.21
N LEU A 161 -1.13 9.85 -8.23
CA LEU A 161 -0.50 8.80 -7.43
C LEU A 161 -1.53 7.95 -6.66
N LEU A 162 -2.53 8.56 -6.02
CA LEU A 162 -3.60 7.81 -5.35
C LEU A 162 -4.41 6.96 -6.33
N SER A 163 -4.63 7.44 -7.55
CA SER A 163 -5.27 6.67 -8.62
C SER A 163 -4.42 5.45 -9.01
N LEU A 164 -3.09 5.61 -9.14
CA LEU A 164 -2.17 4.51 -9.41
C LEU A 164 -2.13 3.48 -8.28
N ILE A 165 -2.13 3.92 -7.02
CA ILE A 165 -2.17 3.05 -5.84
C ILE A 165 -3.43 2.17 -5.88
N ARG A 166 -4.59 2.75 -6.11
CA ARG A 166 -5.86 2.01 -6.21
C ARG A 166 -5.84 1.03 -7.38
N TYR A 167 -5.35 1.48 -8.54
CA TYR A 167 -5.22 0.63 -9.72
C TYR A 167 -4.30 -0.57 -9.46
N THR A 168 -3.19 -0.37 -8.77
CA THR A 168 -2.29 -1.44 -8.35
C THR A 168 -3.04 -2.49 -7.52
N GLY A 169 -3.82 -2.07 -6.52
CA GLY A 169 -4.63 -2.97 -5.69
C GLY A 169 -5.64 -3.78 -6.48
N ASP A 170 -6.32 -3.14 -7.45
CA ASP A 170 -7.35 -3.78 -8.27
C ASP A 170 -6.77 -4.85 -9.20
N ILE A 171 -5.67 -4.55 -9.91
CA ILE A 171 -5.12 -5.48 -10.91
C ILE A 171 -4.29 -6.61 -10.29
N SER A 172 -3.69 -6.39 -9.13
CA SER A 172 -2.93 -7.40 -8.38
C SER A 172 -3.82 -8.39 -7.62
N ASN A 173 -5.11 -8.16 -7.55
CA ASN A 173 -6.08 -8.80 -6.65
C ASN A 173 -5.85 -8.50 -5.15
N LEU A 174 -4.90 -7.65 -4.79
CA LEU A 174 -4.59 -7.36 -3.39
C LEU A 174 -5.83 -6.89 -2.62
N ILE A 175 -6.71 -6.10 -3.28
CA ILE A 175 -7.99 -5.65 -2.71
C ILE A 175 -8.99 -6.81 -2.46
N LEU A 176 -8.77 -7.99 -3.03
CA LEU A 176 -9.62 -9.17 -2.91
C LEU A 176 -9.03 -10.22 -1.97
N ASP A 177 -8.14 -9.84 -1.08
CA ASP A 177 -7.47 -10.73 -0.14
C ASP A 177 -8.48 -11.64 0.59
N PRO A 178 -8.33 -12.98 0.51
CA PRO A 178 -9.32 -13.90 1.05
C PRO A 178 -9.18 -14.21 2.54
N ASP A 179 -8.03 -13.91 3.15
CA ASP A 179 -7.73 -14.24 4.54
C ASP A 179 -7.88 -13.02 5.44
N LEU A 180 -8.48 -13.20 6.60
CA LEU A 180 -8.93 -12.07 7.43
C LEU A 180 -7.77 -11.29 8.06
N ASP A 181 -6.69 -11.96 8.41
CA ASP A 181 -5.47 -11.37 8.95
C ASP A 181 -4.80 -10.42 7.96
N SER A 182 -4.51 -10.90 6.77
CA SER A 182 -3.90 -10.12 5.69
C SER A 182 -4.84 -9.08 5.07
N TYR A 183 -6.16 -9.38 4.99
CA TYR A 183 -7.16 -8.43 4.48
C TYR A 183 -7.17 -7.12 5.26
N TYR A 184 -7.16 -7.17 6.60
CA TYR A 184 -7.18 -5.94 7.41
C TYR A 184 -5.85 -5.18 7.35
N LEU A 185 -4.71 -5.86 7.16
CA LEU A 185 -3.44 -5.17 6.90
C LEU A 185 -3.42 -4.53 5.51
N MET A 186 -3.99 -5.19 4.51
CA MET A 186 -4.20 -4.63 3.17
C MET A 186 -5.08 -3.37 3.21
N ASP A 187 -6.20 -3.41 3.92
CA ASP A 187 -7.11 -2.27 4.08
C ASP A 187 -6.38 -1.04 4.68
N ILE A 188 -5.55 -1.26 5.71
CA ILE A 188 -4.71 -0.21 6.28
C ILE A 188 -3.68 0.28 5.25
N SER A 189 -2.93 -0.64 4.61
CA SER A 189 -1.77 -0.31 3.80
C SER A 189 -2.14 0.30 2.43
N LEU A 190 -3.19 -0.23 1.79
CA LEU A 190 -3.60 0.15 0.44
C LEU A 190 -4.63 1.27 0.43
N LEU A 191 -5.63 1.21 1.31
CA LEU A 191 -6.79 2.09 1.24
C LEU A 191 -6.74 3.24 2.24
N THR A 192 -6.27 2.99 3.47
CA THR A 192 -6.38 3.96 4.56
C THR A 192 -5.19 4.91 4.64
N ILE A 193 -3.98 4.39 4.82
CA ILE A 193 -2.80 5.23 5.09
C ILE A 193 -2.36 6.09 3.91
N PRO A 194 -2.43 5.67 2.63
CA PRO A 194 -2.08 6.56 1.52
C PRO A 194 -2.92 7.84 1.47
N ASP A 195 -4.21 7.73 1.79
CA ASP A 195 -5.14 8.87 1.88
C ASP A 195 -4.84 9.75 3.12
N VAL A 196 -4.46 9.12 4.24
CA VAL A 196 -4.01 9.83 5.45
C VAL A 196 -2.75 10.65 5.18
N ILE A 197 -1.73 10.07 4.54
CA ILE A 197 -0.48 10.78 4.18
C ILE A 197 -0.78 11.99 3.30
N TYR A 198 -1.69 11.86 2.32
CA TYR A 198 -2.12 12.96 1.48
C TYR A 198 -2.79 14.09 2.28
N LYS A 199 -3.79 13.77 3.09
CA LYS A 199 -4.50 14.75 3.93
C LYS A 199 -3.57 15.45 4.89
N GLN A 200 -2.67 14.69 5.51
CA GLN A 200 -1.69 15.20 6.44
C GLN A 200 -0.71 16.16 5.75
N SER A 201 -0.27 15.88 4.52
CA SER A 201 0.59 16.80 3.79
C SER A 201 -0.07 18.15 3.52
N LEU A 202 -1.40 18.17 3.32
CA LEU A 202 -2.17 19.41 3.17
C LEU A 202 -2.40 20.12 4.52
N ILE A 203 -2.65 19.37 5.59
CA ILE A 203 -2.73 19.94 6.95
C ILE A 203 -1.42 20.64 7.29
N HIS A 204 -0.27 20.02 7.02
CA HIS A 204 1.03 20.63 7.23
C HIS A 204 1.22 21.89 6.36
N HIS A 205 0.83 21.83 5.08
CA HIS A 205 0.90 22.97 4.19
C HIS A 205 0.12 24.17 4.71
N TYR A 206 -1.13 23.96 5.13
CA TYR A 206 -1.94 25.06 5.65
C TYR A 206 -1.43 25.59 6.99
N GLY A 207 -0.87 24.74 7.85
CA GLY A 207 -0.21 25.17 9.07
C GLY A 207 1.06 25.99 8.80
N ASP A 208 1.92 25.54 7.88
CA ASP A 208 3.09 26.32 7.45
C ASP A 208 2.68 27.67 6.82
N LYS A 209 1.62 27.67 5.99
CA LYS A 209 1.07 28.89 5.38
C LYS A 209 0.57 29.86 6.45
N PHE A 210 -0.17 29.38 7.44
CA PHE A 210 -0.69 30.18 8.54
C PHE A 210 0.44 30.82 9.36
N LEU A 211 1.46 30.04 9.70
CA LEU A 211 2.55 30.48 10.56
C LEU A 211 3.51 31.45 9.87
N LEU A 212 3.64 31.37 8.53
CA LEU A 212 4.63 32.14 7.77
C LEU A 212 4.03 33.28 6.96
N ALA A 213 2.74 33.24 6.64
CA ALA A 213 2.09 34.17 5.70
C ALA A 213 0.97 35.02 6.31
N ASP A 214 0.69 34.90 7.58
CA ASP A 214 -0.29 35.65 8.36
C ASP A 214 -1.77 35.50 7.95
N THR A 215 -2.13 34.70 6.94
CA THR A 215 -3.53 34.59 6.52
C THR A 215 -3.88 33.19 6.06
N LEU A 216 -4.81 32.54 6.74
CA LEU A 216 -5.54 31.39 6.22
C LEU A 216 -6.88 31.84 5.65
N GLU A 217 -7.19 31.36 4.46
CA GLU A 217 -8.54 31.47 3.95
C GLU A 217 -9.49 30.60 4.80
N ARG A 218 -10.72 31.03 4.96
CA ARG A 218 -11.70 30.33 5.82
C ARG A 218 -11.85 28.85 5.46
N TYR A 219 -11.78 28.51 4.17
CA TYR A 219 -11.88 27.11 3.72
C TYR A 219 -10.67 26.27 4.10
N GLU A 220 -9.48 26.86 4.17
CA GLU A 220 -8.22 26.19 4.56
C GLU A 220 -8.24 25.82 6.04
N LYS A 221 -8.68 26.72 6.90
CA LYS A 221 -8.92 26.43 8.32
C LYS A 221 -9.95 25.31 8.49
N GLN A 222 -11.10 25.43 7.84
CA GLN A 222 -12.15 24.40 7.87
C GLN A 222 -11.67 23.04 7.34
N PHE A 223 -10.81 23.04 6.32
CA PHE A 223 -10.21 21.82 5.80
C PHE A 223 -9.33 21.14 6.85
N THR A 224 -8.43 21.91 7.50
CA THR A 224 -7.53 21.39 8.53
C THR A 224 -8.31 20.80 9.70
N GLU A 225 -9.23 21.59 10.29
CA GLU A 225 -10.06 21.16 11.41
C GLU A 225 -10.88 19.89 11.08
N PHE A 226 -11.54 19.88 9.93
CA PHE A 226 -12.35 18.72 9.51
C PHE A 226 -11.53 17.47 9.30
N HIS A 227 -10.39 17.56 8.60
CA HIS A 227 -9.58 16.39 8.32
C HIS A 227 -8.80 15.90 9.54
N LEU A 228 -8.33 16.80 10.40
CA LEU A 228 -7.69 16.41 11.65
C LEU A 228 -8.69 15.67 12.56
N ALA A 229 -9.89 16.22 12.76
CA ALA A 229 -10.94 15.56 13.52
C ALA A 229 -11.34 14.21 12.91
N HIS A 230 -11.50 14.14 11.58
CA HIS A 230 -11.83 12.87 10.92
C HIS A 230 -10.73 11.82 11.09
N ILE A 231 -9.46 12.21 11.04
CA ILE A 231 -8.35 11.27 11.28
C ILE A 231 -8.37 10.80 12.73
N THR A 232 -8.45 11.71 13.70
CA THR A 232 -8.39 11.38 15.14
C THR A 232 -9.60 10.58 15.62
N ASP A 233 -10.80 10.93 15.16
CA ASP A 233 -12.04 10.34 15.69
C ASP A 233 -12.47 9.07 14.96
N ASP A 234 -12.26 9.01 13.63
CA ASP A 234 -12.77 7.92 12.81
C ASP A 234 -11.67 7.00 12.30
N ILE A 235 -10.64 7.56 11.66
CA ILE A 235 -9.62 6.74 10.97
C ILE A 235 -8.76 5.98 11.98
N LEU A 236 -8.28 6.63 13.03
CA LEU A 236 -7.46 5.94 14.05
C LEU A 236 -8.24 4.81 14.73
N ARG A 237 -9.52 5.00 14.99
CA ARG A 237 -10.41 3.95 15.52
C ARG A 237 -10.63 2.81 14.54
N HIS A 238 -10.75 3.13 13.24
CA HIS A 238 -10.83 2.12 12.19
C HIS A 238 -9.55 1.28 12.13
N ILE A 239 -8.38 1.92 12.12
CA ILE A 239 -7.07 1.24 12.14
C ILE A 239 -6.94 0.35 13.39
N GLU A 240 -7.27 0.86 14.58
CA GLU A 240 -7.22 0.07 15.82
C GLU A 240 -8.05 -1.22 15.72
N LYS A 241 -9.29 -1.12 15.23
CA LYS A 241 -10.16 -2.29 15.04
C LYS A 241 -9.62 -3.25 13.99
N SER A 242 -9.11 -2.74 12.89
CA SER A 242 -8.52 -3.53 11.81
C SER A 242 -7.30 -4.30 12.31
N LEU A 243 -6.40 -3.64 13.06
CA LEU A 243 -5.25 -4.30 13.70
C LEU A 243 -5.68 -5.38 14.69
N ALA A 244 -6.62 -5.06 15.56
CA ALA A 244 -7.11 -6.03 16.54
C ALA A 244 -7.71 -7.27 15.85
N THR A 245 -8.43 -7.09 14.75
CA THR A 245 -9.01 -8.19 13.99
C THR A 245 -7.93 -9.00 13.28
N SER A 246 -6.97 -8.35 12.65
CA SER A 246 -5.83 -9.01 11.99
C SER A 246 -5.06 -9.88 12.99
N ILE A 247 -4.62 -9.30 14.12
CA ILE A 247 -3.86 -9.98 15.18
C ILE A 247 -4.64 -11.16 15.75
N ASN A 248 -5.93 -10.98 16.08
CA ASN A 248 -6.75 -12.06 16.62
C ASN A 248 -6.94 -13.19 15.61
N SER A 249 -7.12 -12.86 14.32
CA SER A 249 -7.29 -13.85 13.26
C SER A 249 -6.01 -14.64 13.03
N ASP A 250 -4.85 -13.99 13.03
CA ASP A 250 -3.57 -14.69 12.92
C ASP A 250 -3.37 -15.63 14.12
N ASN A 251 -3.53 -15.14 15.35
CA ASN A 251 -3.35 -15.94 16.57
C ASN A 251 -4.32 -17.14 16.67
N GLU A 252 -5.58 -17.00 16.22
CA GLU A 252 -6.58 -18.04 16.37
C GLU A 252 -6.55 -19.09 15.25
N PHE A 253 -6.22 -18.70 14.02
CA PHE A 253 -6.42 -19.52 12.84
C PHE A 253 -5.14 -19.85 12.07
N TYR A 254 -4.15 -18.98 12.10
CA TYR A 254 -3.00 -19.07 11.21
C TYR A 254 -1.68 -19.22 11.95
N ASP A 255 -1.45 -18.46 13.03
CA ASP A 255 -0.22 -18.44 13.86
C ASP A 255 1.05 -18.30 13.00
N ILE A 256 1.02 -17.33 12.06
CA ILE A 256 2.03 -17.16 11.02
C ILE A 256 3.09 -16.17 11.44
N SER A 257 2.66 -14.96 11.88
CA SER A 257 3.60 -13.89 12.17
C SER A 257 3.87 -13.74 13.66
N PRO A 258 5.05 -14.13 14.14
CA PRO A 258 5.42 -13.95 15.55
C PRO A 258 5.60 -12.47 15.93
N THR A 259 5.70 -11.58 14.95
CA THR A 259 5.99 -10.15 15.15
C THR A 259 4.77 -9.26 15.02
N LEU A 260 3.70 -9.73 14.38
CA LEU A 260 2.47 -8.97 14.13
C LEU A 260 1.89 -8.37 15.42
N ALA A 261 1.66 -9.21 16.43
CA ALA A 261 1.08 -8.79 17.69
C ALA A 261 2.01 -7.91 18.56
N ASP A 262 3.32 -8.11 18.45
CA ASP A 262 4.30 -7.37 19.26
C ASP A 262 4.71 -6.04 18.59
N THR A 263 4.74 -5.99 17.27
CA THR A 263 5.32 -4.87 16.51
C THR A 263 4.27 -3.80 16.19
N LEU A 264 3.17 -4.16 15.54
CA LEU A 264 2.23 -3.17 15.01
C LEU A 264 1.55 -2.32 16.08
N PRO A 265 1.14 -2.85 17.27
CA PRO A 265 0.57 -2.02 18.30
C PRO A 265 1.53 -0.94 18.82
N LEU A 266 2.84 -1.19 18.84
CA LEU A 266 3.83 -0.19 19.28
C LEU A 266 3.88 0.99 18.31
N TYR A 267 3.94 0.71 17.00
CA TYR A 267 3.98 1.75 15.97
C TYR A 267 2.64 2.48 15.84
N PHE A 268 1.53 1.77 15.98
CA PHE A 268 0.21 2.39 16.04
C PHE A 268 0.07 3.35 17.21
N ASN A 269 0.45 2.93 18.42
CA ASN A 269 0.39 3.77 19.62
C ASN A 269 1.29 5.02 19.46
N LYS A 270 2.47 4.88 18.86
CA LYS A 270 3.36 6.02 18.57
C LYS A 270 2.71 7.01 17.60
N MET A 271 2.11 6.53 16.53
CA MET A 271 1.35 7.34 15.58
C MET A 271 0.15 8.02 16.24
N HIS A 272 -0.63 7.25 17.01
CA HIS A 272 -1.81 7.75 17.72
C HIS A 272 -1.45 8.87 18.72
N ALA A 273 -0.38 8.67 19.50
CA ALA A 273 0.11 9.69 20.42
C ALA A 273 0.52 10.97 19.70
N SER A 274 1.20 10.87 18.53
CA SER A 274 1.58 12.04 17.75
C SER A 274 0.38 12.82 17.21
N TYR A 275 -0.72 12.14 16.86
CA TYR A 275 -1.96 12.81 16.50
C TYR A 275 -2.59 13.54 17.68
N GLY A 276 -2.57 12.94 18.87
CA GLY A 276 -3.03 13.59 20.10
C GLY A 276 -2.24 14.86 20.41
N GLU A 277 -0.91 14.80 20.42
CA GLU A 277 -0.05 15.95 20.67
C GLU A 277 -0.26 17.07 19.63
N PHE A 278 -0.45 16.71 18.36
CA PHE A 278 -0.71 17.68 17.29
C PHE A 278 -2.09 18.33 17.43
N ALA A 279 -3.13 17.56 17.75
CA ALA A 279 -4.50 18.06 17.96
C ALA A 279 -4.58 18.96 19.20
N ASP A 280 -3.89 18.63 20.28
CA ASP A 280 -3.80 19.46 21.49
C ASP A 280 -3.15 20.82 21.16
N PHE A 281 -2.05 20.81 20.40
CA PHE A 281 -1.38 22.01 19.93
C PHE A 281 -2.31 22.86 19.04
N ASP A 282 -3.04 22.27 18.09
CA ASP A 282 -3.97 22.96 17.22
C ASP A 282 -5.08 23.65 18.00
N SER A 283 -5.67 22.94 18.98
CA SER A 283 -6.73 23.48 19.85
C SER A 283 -6.26 24.62 20.78
N GLU A 284 -5.05 24.53 21.31
CA GLU A 284 -4.46 25.58 22.17
C GLU A 284 -4.16 26.87 21.38
N THR A 285 -3.95 26.74 20.09
CA THR A 285 -3.59 27.87 19.21
C THR A 285 -4.78 28.47 18.46
N GLU A 286 -5.97 27.86 18.54
CA GLU A 286 -7.17 28.28 17.81
C GLU A 286 -7.62 29.70 18.12
N ASP A 287 -7.51 30.15 19.39
CA ASP A 287 -7.92 31.49 19.86
C ASP A 287 -6.83 32.56 19.69
N THR A 288 -5.64 32.19 19.20
CA THR A 288 -4.58 33.17 18.99
C THR A 288 -4.70 33.75 17.58
N ASP A 289 -5.12 35.00 17.49
CA ASP A 289 -5.17 35.80 16.24
C ASP A 289 -3.79 35.93 15.53
N TYR A 290 -2.74 35.53 16.21
CA TYR A 290 -1.37 35.50 15.69
C TYR A 290 -0.61 34.28 16.27
N LEU A 291 -0.43 33.24 15.45
CA LEU A 291 0.63 32.28 15.76
C LEU A 291 1.98 33.00 15.68
N ASN A 292 2.50 33.27 16.86
CA ASN A 292 3.78 33.95 17.01
C ASN A 292 4.89 33.07 16.39
N SER A 293 5.86 33.65 15.74
CA SER A 293 7.08 32.96 15.25
C SER A 293 7.76 32.10 16.31
N SER A 294 7.50 32.34 17.60
CA SER A 294 7.94 31.47 18.70
C SER A 294 7.28 30.09 18.75
N LEU A 295 6.11 29.89 18.15
CA LEU A 295 5.40 28.61 18.10
C LEU A 295 5.82 27.75 16.91
N TYR A 296 6.40 28.34 15.86
CA TYR A 296 6.82 27.64 14.67
C TYR A 296 7.76 26.45 14.95
N PRO A 297 8.80 26.54 15.81
CA PRO A 297 9.66 25.39 16.10
C PRO A 297 8.92 24.22 16.77
N VAL A 298 7.88 24.52 17.57
CA VAL A 298 7.05 23.47 18.19
C VAL A 298 6.18 22.80 17.13
N TYR A 299 5.51 23.58 16.31
CA TYR A 299 4.72 23.10 15.18
C TYR A 299 5.56 22.26 14.22
N GLU A 300 6.74 22.75 13.82
CA GLU A 300 7.65 22.04 12.91
C GLU A 300 8.05 20.67 13.45
N ARG A 301 8.37 20.59 14.74
CA ARG A 301 8.69 19.32 15.39
C ARG A 301 7.48 18.39 15.39
N LEU A 302 6.32 18.85 15.88
CA LEU A 302 5.10 18.02 15.97
C LEU A 302 4.65 17.53 14.60
N SER A 303 4.65 18.38 13.58
CA SER A 303 4.26 18.01 12.24
C SER A 303 5.24 17.03 11.59
N THR A 304 6.54 17.20 11.83
CA THR A 304 7.57 16.28 11.34
C THR A 304 7.49 14.91 12.02
N ASP A 305 7.33 14.88 13.34
CA ASP A 305 7.19 13.65 14.12
C ASP A 305 5.93 12.90 13.69
N LEU A 306 4.82 13.59 13.54
CA LEU A 306 3.57 13.01 13.06
C LEU A 306 3.72 12.38 11.66
N PHE A 307 4.31 13.12 10.71
CA PHE A 307 4.52 12.64 9.35
C PHE A 307 5.42 11.39 9.31
N ASN A 308 6.49 11.40 10.08
CA ASN A 308 7.39 10.24 10.16
C ASN A 308 6.73 9.04 10.84
N ASN A 309 5.96 9.24 11.91
CA ASN A 309 5.31 8.16 12.65
C ASN A 309 4.20 7.47 11.83
N VAL A 310 3.44 8.22 11.02
CA VAL A 310 2.47 7.65 10.07
C VAL A 310 3.18 6.77 9.04
N TYR A 311 4.28 7.27 8.48
CA TYR A 311 5.03 6.52 7.47
C TYR A 311 5.74 5.29 8.06
N GLU A 312 6.33 5.40 9.27
CA GLU A 312 6.91 4.26 9.98
C GLU A 312 5.87 3.17 10.28
N PHE A 313 4.69 3.55 10.75
CA PHE A 313 3.60 2.62 10.98
C PHE A 313 3.19 1.93 9.68
N TRP A 314 3.06 2.68 8.59
CA TRP A 314 2.76 2.11 7.29
C TRP A 314 3.82 1.09 6.81
N ILE A 315 5.11 1.42 6.93
CA ILE A 315 6.20 0.50 6.56
C ILE A 315 6.07 -0.83 7.32
N LYS A 316 5.79 -0.76 8.62
CA LYS A 316 5.65 -1.97 9.44
C LYS A 316 4.41 -2.77 9.07
N THR A 317 3.29 -2.11 8.81
CA THR A 317 2.06 -2.78 8.37
C THR A 317 2.24 -3.47 7.02
N ASN A 318 2.88 -2.79 6.06
CA ASN A 318 3.17 -3.36 4.74
C ASN A 318 4.13 -4.57 4.84
N HIS A 319 5.12 -4.52 5.71
CA HIS A 319 6.04 -5.63 5.93
C HIS A 319 5.35 -6.85 6.57
N GLU A 320 4.48 -6.65 7.57
CA GLU A 320 3.71 -7.74 8.15
C GLU A 320 2.74 -8.36 7.11
N LEU A 321 2.13 -7.53 6.27
CA LEU A 321 1.33 -8.01 5.14
C LEU A 321 2.15 -8.91 4.19
N GLU A 322 3.38 -8.48 3.84
CA GLU A 322 4.29 -9.28 3.01
C GLU A 322 4.56 -10.65 3.63
N ILE A 323 4.87 -10.71 4.94
CA ILE A 323 5.10 -11.97 5.66
C ILE A 323 3.89 -12.91 5.54
N LEU A 324 2.68 -12.41 5.77
CA LEU A 324 1.46 -13.21 5.68
C LEU A 324 1.23 -13.75 4.26
N LEU A 325 1.42 -12.90 3.24
CA LEU A 325 1.27 -13.28 1.83
C LEU A 325 2.31 -14.33 1.41
N GLU A 326 3.58 -14.15 1.78
CA GLU A 326 4.65 -15.09 1.46
C GLU A 326 4.41 -16.46 2.10
N HIS A 327 3.98 -16.48 3.36
CA HIS A 327 3.65 -17.73 4.05
C HIS A 327 2.47 -18.45 3.39
N ARG A 328 1.43 -17.72 3.00
CA ARG A 328 0.29 -18.25 2.24
C ARG A 328 0.73 -18.85 0.91
N LEU A 329 1.63 -18.19 0.20
CA LEU A 329 2.21 -18.70 -1.05
C LEU A 329 2.97 -20.00 -0.83
N GLU A 330 3.81 -20.06 0.21
CA GLU A 330 4.56 -21.27 0.57
C GLU A 330 3.62 -22.43 0.95
N TYR A 331 2.58 -22.15 1.74
CA TYR A 331 1.55 -23.14 2.07
C TYR A 331 0.92 -23.74 0.81
N TYR A 332 0.51 -22.94 -0.16
CA TYR A 332 -0.11 -23.46 -1.38
C TYR A 332 0.90 -24.22 -2.25
N LYS A 333 2.16 -23.78 -2.36
CA LYS A 333 3.24 -24.49 -3.07
C LYS A 333 3.50 -25.87 -2.43
N ASN A 334 3.54 -25.94 -1.12
CA ASN A 334 3.72 -27.20 -0.37
C ASN A 334 2.54 -28.14 -0.58
N ARG A 335 1.31 -27.65 -0.47
CA ARG A 335 0.10 -28.47 -0.73
C ARG A 335 0.04 -29.00 -2.15
N ARG A 336 0.38 -28.20 -3.15
CA ARG A 336 0.51 -28.65 -4.55
C ARG A 336 1.54 -29.76 -4.69
N THR A 337 2.69 -29.60 -4.07
CA THR A 337 3.79 -30.60 -4.12
C THR A 337 3.36 -31.93 -3.49
N ILE A 338 2.72 -31.88 -2.32
CA ILE A 338 2.15 -33.09 -1.67
C ILE A 338 1.15 -33.75 -2.60
N ALA A 339 0.22 -32.99 -3.21
CA ALA A 339 -0.76 -33.52 -4.15
C ALA A 339 -0.11 -34.21 -5.35
N LEU A 340 0.97 -33.63 -5.91
CA LEU A 340 1.73 -34.24 -7.01
C LEU A 340 2.38 -35.56 -6.58
N VAL A 341 3.05 -35.59 -5.42
CA VAL A 341 3.68 -36.82 -4.90
C VAL A 341 2.66 -37.92 -4.67
N VAL A 342 1.55 -37.58 -4.02
CA VAL A 342 0.44 -38.50 -3.78
C VAL A 342 -0.12 -39.05 -5.11
N SER A 343 -0.30 -38.20 -6.12
CA SER A 343 -0.75 -38.59 -7.46
C SER A 343 0.18 -39.61 -8.10
N ILE A 344 1.49 -39.37 -8.04
CA ILE A 344 2.50 -40.30 -8.61
C ILE A 344 2.45 -41.66 -7.90
N VAL A 345 2.37 -41.65 -6.57
CA VAL A 345 2.27 -42.89 -5.78
C VAL A 345 1.04 -43.67 -6.16
N PHE A 346 -0.16 -43.04 -6.23
CA PHE A 346 -1.39 -43.73 -6.60
C PHE A 346 -1.37 -44.25 -8.04
N ILE A 347 -0.82 -43.51 -8.99
CA ILE A 347 -0.74 -43.97 -10.38
C ILE A 347 0.26 -45.13 -10.53
N SER A 348 1.36 -45.13 -9.75
CA SER A 348 2.38 -46.17 -9.82
C SER A 348 2.01 -47.44 -9.06
N ALA A 349 1.19 -47.37 -7.99
CA ALA A 349 0.85 -48.49 -7.13
C ALA A 349 0.34 -49.75 -7.87
N PRO A 350 -0.57 -49.67 -8.90
CA PRO A 350 -1.01 -50.86 -9.64
C PRO A 350 0.11 -51.58 -10.41
N PHE A 351 1.20 -50.91 -10.74
CA PHE A 351 2.34 -51.50 -11.46
C PHE A 351 3.26 -52.31 -10.55
N PHE A 352 3.20 -52.09 -9.22
CA PHE A 352 3.97 -52.82 -8.22
C PHE A 352 3.21 -54.04 -7.63
N LEU A 353 1.88 -54.15 -7.89
CA LEU A 353 1.04 -55.27 -7.46
C LEU A 353 1.08 -56.40 -8.49
N LYS A 354 2.25 -56.81 -8.96
CA LYS A 354 2.44 -57.97 -9.84
C LYS A 354 2.53 -59.26 -9.09
#